data_e499daa9dd305cfa78ec153247802ce5
#
_entry.id   e499daa9dd305cfa78ec153247802ce5
#
_cell.length_a   1.000
_cell.length_b   1.000
_cell.length_c   1.000
_cell.angle_alpha   90.00
_cell.angle_beta   90.00
_cell.angle_gamma   90.00
#
_symmetry.space_group_name_H-M   'P 1'
#
loop_
_entity.id
_entity.type
_entity.pdbx_description
1 polymer ?
#
loop_
_entity_poly.entity_id
_entity_poly.type
_entity_poly.pdbx_seq_one_letter_code
_entity_poly.pdbx_strand_id
1 'polypeptide(L)'
;MQDNREITNEEVQKASEIINNLLSYYNSKVVGQPYLGYSLLVAMMTNGHVLLESVPGLAKTTAARVMTEAVNGSFSRIQCTPDLIPSDIIGTQMYNMATNTFEDKIGPVYSNFVLLDEINRSSAKTQSAMLEAMQEREVSIGGKTYKLPEVFVVIATQNPIESEGTYAVSYTHLTLPTIRL
;
A
#
# COMPACT_ATOMS: atom_id res chain seq x y z
N MET A 1 -6.48 -22.39 -17.21
CA MET A 1 -7.75 -22.31 -17.94
C MET A 1 -8.31 -20.93 -17.64
N GLN A 2 -8.26 -20.01 -18.61
CA GLN A 2 -8.97 -18.73 -18.49
C GLN A 2 -10.45 -19.06 -18.65
N ASP A 3 -11.22 -18.75 -17.63
CA ASP A 3 -12.68 -18.84 -17.67
C ASP A 3 -13.17 -17.75 -18.63
N ASN A 4 -13.56 -18.15 -19.83
CA ASN A 4 -14.01 -17.28 -20.93
C ASN A 4 -15.50 -16.95 -20.74
N ARG A 5 -15.92 -16.64 -19.50
CA ARG A 5 -17.27 -16.24 -19.18
C ARG A 5 -17.55 -14.84 -19.74
N GLU A 6 -18.56 -14.72 -20.60
CA GLU A 6 -19.05 -13.42 -21.05
C GLU A 6 -19.62 -12.63 -19.87
N ILE A 7 -19.09 -11.42 -19.67
CA ILE A 7 -19.56 -10.50 -18.62
C ILE A 7 -20.94 -9.97 -19.04
N THR A 8 -21.93 -10.12 -18.20
CA THR A 8 -23.29 -9.66 -18.47
C THR A 8 -23.45 -8.15 -18.24
N ASN A 9 -24.41 -7.52 -18.92
CA ASN A 9 -24.73 -6.10 -18.70
C ASN A 9 -25.15 -5.82 -17.25
N GLU A 10 -25.80 -6.77 -16.59
CA GLU A 10 -26.21 -6.65 -15.18
C GLU A 10 -24.99 -6.62 -14.24
N GLU A 11 -23.98 -7.46 -14.49
CA GLU A 11 -22.72 -7.45 -13.72
C GLU A 11 -21.97 -6.14 -13.89
N VAL A 12 -21.91 -5.60 -15.10
CA VAL A 12 -21.31 -4.29 -15.39
C VAL A 12 -22.03 -3.17 -14.65
N GLN A 13 -23.36 -3.17 -14.67
CA GLN A 13 -24.16 -2.15 -14.02
C GLN A 13 -23.98 -2.19 -12.49
N LYS A 14 -24.01 -3.37 -11.90
CA LYS A 14 -23.76 -3.56 -10.46
C LYS A 14 -22.35 -3.11 -10.04
N ALA A 15 -21.32 -3.44 -10.84
CA ALA A 15 -19.97 -2.98 -10.59
C ALA A 15 -19.86 -1.45 -10.65
N SER A 16 -20.53 -0.83 -11.65
CA SER A 16 -20.59 0.64 -11.79
C SER A 16 -21.25 1.31 -10.59
N GLU A 17 -22.34 0.76 -10.07
CA GLU A 17 -23.00 1.27 -8.87
C GLU A 17 -22.08 1.21 -7.64
N ILE A 18 -21.37 0.10 -7.43
CA ILE A 18 -20.40 -0.06 -6.33
C ILE A 18 -19.30 0.99 -6.42
N ILE A 19 -18.73 1.17 -7.62
CA ILE A 19 -17.67 2.15 -7.88
C ILE A 19 -18.14 3.57 -7.59
N ASN A 20 -19.33 3.93 -8.08
CA ASN A 20 -19.91 5.25 -7.87
C ASN A 20 -20.21 5.52 -6.39
N ASN A 21 -20.72 4.54 -5.66
CA ASN A 21 -20.99 4.66 -4.24
C ASN A 21 -19.68 4.86 -3.45
N LEU A 22 -18.63 4.10 -3.77
CA LEU A 22 -17.33 4.21 -3.16
C LEU A 22 -16.71 5.60 -3.39
N LEU A 23 -16.72 6.08 -4.64
CA LEU A 23 -16.21 7.41 -4.98
C LEU A 23 -17.04 8.53 -4.34
N SER A 24 -18.35 8.37 -4.26
CA SER A 24 -19.23 9.33 -3.58
C SER A 24 -18.92 9.40 -2.09
N TYR A 25 -18.74 8.26 -1.44
CA TYR A 25 -18.30 8.21 -0.04
C TYR A 25 -16.94 8.89 0.14
N TYR A 26 -15.95 8.56 -0.69
CA TYR A 26 -14.63 9.16 -0.66
C TYR A 26 -14.72 10.70 -0.80
N ASN A 27 -15.40 11.20 -1.82
CA ASN A 27 -15.52 12.63 -2.11
C ASN A 27 -16.31 13.39 -1.02
N SER A 28 -17.17 12.72 -0.27
CA SER A 28 -17.88 13.31 0.89
C SER A 28 -16.96 13.58 2.08
N LYS A 29 -15.85 12.87 2.17
CA LYS A 29 -14.88 12.95 3.29
C LYS A 29 -13.58 13.65 2.93
N VAL A 30 -13.15 13.57 1.67
CA VAL A 30 -11.88 14.10 1.19
C VAL A 30 -12.14 15.22 0.18
N VAL A 31 -11.97 16.46 0.61
CA VAL A 31 -12.18 17.64 -0.22
C VAL A 31 -10.91 17.98 -1.01
N GLY A 32 -11.04 18.29 -2.29
CA GLY A 32 -9.97 18.81 -3.14
C GLY A 32 -8.99 17.77 -3.70
N GLN A 33 -9.23 16.46 -3.47
CA GLN A 33 -8.35 15.37 -3.94
C GLN A 33 -9.10 14.27 -4.72
N PRO A 34 -9.94 14.59 -5.73
CA PRO A 34 -10.68 13.58 -6.48
C PRO A 34 -9.76 12.63 -7.26
N TYR A 35 -8.67 13.15 -7.84
CA TYR A 35 -7.70 12.34 -8.60
C TYR A 35 -7.03 11.27 -7.74
N LEU A 36 -6.73 11.56 -6.47
CA LEU A 36 -6.18 10.59 -5.55
C LEU A 36 -7.19 9.45 -5.28
N GLY A 37 -8.47 9.77 -5.11
CA GLY A 37 -9.53 8.78 -4.98
C GLY A 37 -9.63 7.86 -6.19
N TYR A 38 -9.64 8.40 -7.41
CA TYR A 38 -9.61 7.61 -8.65
C TYR A 38 -8.39 6.72 -8.74
N SER A 39 -7.23 7.21 -8.34
CA SER A 39 -5.97 6.46 -8.42
C SER A 39 -5.92 5.30 -7.44
N LEU A 40 -6.43 5.50 -6.23
CA LEU A 40 -6.57 4.43 -5.25
C LEU A 40 -7.54 3.36 -5.73
N LEU A 41 -8.66 3.77 -6.34
CA LEU A 41 -9.61 2.85 -6.94
C LEU A 41 -8.99 2.03 -8.07
N VAL A 42 -8.28 2.68 -8.99
CA VAL A 42 -7.58 1.98 -10.09
C VAL A 42 -6.55 1.02 -9.55
N ALA A 43 -5.74 1.43 -8.56
CA ALA A 43 -4.75 0.56 -7.92
C ALA A 43 -5.40 -0.69 -7.31
N MET A 44 -6.54 -0.54 -6.63
CA MET A 44 -7.30 -1.67 -6.10
C MET A 44 -7.77 -2.63 -7.21
N MET A 45 -8.34 -2.08 -8.28
CA MET A 45 -8.92 -2.89 -9.37
C MET A 45 -7.85 -3.60 -10.22
N THR A 46 -6.67 -2.99 -10.34
CA THR A 46 -5.56 -3.53 -11.13
C THR A 46 -4.54 -4.31 -10.32
N ASN A 47 -4.80 -4.49 -9.02
CA ASN A 47 -3.81 -5.05 -8.09
C ASN A 47 -2.48 -4.27 -8.10
N GLY A 48 -2.54 -2.97 -8.37
CA GLY A 48 -1.39 -2.08 -8.43
C GLY A 48 -1.14 -1.33 -7.11
N HIS A 49 -0.20 -0.39 -7.19
CA HIS A 49 0.20 0.45 -6.07
C HIS A 49 0.28 1.90 -6.55
N VAL A 50 0.43 2.86 -5.63
CA VAL A 50 0.43 4.30 -5.96
C VAL A 50 1.68 4.96 -5.40
N LEU A 51 2.40 5.68 -6.25
CA LEU A 51 3.47 6.59 -5.81
C LEU A 51 3.00 8.04 -5.92
N LEU A 52 3.04 8.76 -4.82
CA LEU A 52 2.65 10.16 -4.71
C LEU A 52 3.88 11.03 -4.57
N GLU A 53 4.17 11.83 -5.60
CA GLU A 53 5.12 12.93 -5.49
C GLU A 53 4.38 14.18 -5.04
N SER A 54 4.52 14.58 -3.80
CA SER A 54 3.81 15.73 -3.28
C SER A 54 4.44 16.32 -2.04
N VAL A 55 4.22 17.61 -1.83
CA VAL A 55 4.58 18.30 -0.59
C VAL A 55 3.78 17.78 0.61
N PRO A 56 4.28 17.92 1.85
CA PRO A 56 3.54 17.57 3.06
C PRO A 56 2.26 18.39 3.20
N GLY A 57 1.25 17.84 3.91
CA GLY A 57 0.00 18.55 4.23
C GLY A 57 -1.18 18.30 3.27
N LEU A 58 -1.05 17.49 2.22
CA LEU A 58 -2.09 17.23 1.23
C LEU A 58 -3.09 16.11 1.60
N ALA A 59 -3.38 15.92 2.88
CA ALA A 59 -4.39 14.98 3.38
C ALA A 59 -4.22 13.51 2.88
N LYS A 60 -3.02 13.09 2.47
CA LYS A 60 -2.71 11.75 1.94
C LYS A 60 -3.15 10.62 2.88
N THR A 61 -2.82 10.79 4.17
CA THR A 61 -3.22 9.82 5.22
C THR A 61 -4.73 9.74 5.37
N THR A 62 -5.42 10.88 5.31
CA THR A 62 -6.89 10.93 5.37
C THR A 62 -7.50 10.22 4.16
N ALA A 63 -7.00 10.49 2.96
CA ALA A 63 -7.45 9.86 1.73
C ALA A 63 -7.30 8.34 1.77
N ALA A 64 -6.13 7.84 2.20
CA ALA A 64 -5.89 6.42 2.35
C ALA A 64 -6.82 5.77 3.39
N ARG A 65 -7.03 6.41 4.53
CA ARG A 65 -7.94 5.92 5.58
C ARG A 65 -9.39 5.87 5.10
N VAL A 66 -9.87 6.93 4.47
CA VAL A 66 -11.25 6.99 3.95
C VAL A 66 -11.48 5.91 2.90
N MET A 67 -10.52 5.66 2.00
CA MET A 67 -10.62 4.57 1.04
C MET A 67 -10.65 3.20 1.73
N THR A 68 -9.80 3.02 2.76
CA THR A 68 -9.79 1.78 3.56
C THR A 68 -11.12 1.54 4.28
N GLU A 69 -11.68 2.59 4.89
CA GLU A 69 -13.00 2.53 5.54
C GLU A 69 -14.10 2.16 4.55
N ALA A 70 -14.07 2.76 3.35
CA ALA A 70 -15.07 2.51 2.30
C ALA A 70 -15.15 1.03 1.88
N VAL A 71 -14.04 0.28 1.98
CA VAL A 71 -13.96 -1.14 1.63
C VAL A 71 -13.88 -2.06 2.85
N ASN A 72 -14.06 -1.52 4.05
CA ASN A 72 -13.95 -2.25 5.31
C ASN A 72 -12.62 -3.00 5.46
N GLY A 73 -11.54 -2.39 4.99
CA GLY A 73 -10.19 -2.96 5.02
C GLY A 73 -9.38 -2.57 6.25
N SER A 74 -8.16 -3.10 6.34
CA SER A 74 -7.16 -2.72 7.35
C SER A 74 -6.19 -1.68 6.79
N PHE A 75 -5.72 -0.76 7.65
CA PHE A 75 -4.81 0.33 7.30
C PHE A 75 -3.59 0.34 8.22
N SER A 76 -2.42 0.47 7.61
CA SER A 76 -1.17 0.75 8.33
C SER A 76 -0.46 1.97 7.74
N ARG A 77 0.17 2.75 8.61
CA ARG A 77 1.05 3.85 8.23
C ARG A 77 2.44 3.59 8.77
N ILE A 78 3.43 3.72 7.90
CA ILE A 78 4.85 3.55 8.21
C ILE A 78 5.55 4.85 7.81
N GLN A 79 6.16 5.52 8.79
CA GLN A 79 7.03 6.66 8.53
C GLN A 79 8.41 6.12 8.17
N CYS A 80 8.85 6.39 6.95
CA CYS A 80 10.16 5.95 6.48
C CYS A 80 11.26 6.87 7.02
N THR A 81 12.26 6.27 7.65
CA THR A 81 13.44 6.93 8.20
C THR A 81 14.70 6.15 7.79
N PRO A 82 15.91 6.75 7.84
CA PRO A 82 17.14 6.06 7.45
C PRO A 82 17.47 4.82 8.28
N ASP A 83 17.00 4.77 9.52
CA ASP A 83 17.20 3.68 10.48
C ASP A 83 16.14 2.58 10.41
N LEU A 84 15.05 2.80 9.62
CA LEU A 84 14.01 1.80 9.41
C LEU A 84 14.58 0.56 8.71
N ILE A 85 14.42 -0.60 9.32
CA ILE A 85 14.88 -1.88 8.78
C ILE A 85 13.74 -2.72 8.22
N PRO A 86 13.98 -3.65 7.28
CA PRO A 86 12.94 -4.48 6.68
C PRO A 86 12.05 -5.22 7.68
N SER A 87 12.62 -5.72 8.79
CA SER A 87 11.86 -6.43 9.83
C SER A 87 10.85 -5.55 10.57
N ASP A 88 11.02 -4.22 10.59
CA ASP A 88 10.03 -3.30 11.17
C ASP A 88 8.76 -3.24 10.33
N ILE A 89 8.87 -3.54 9.03
CA ILE A 89 7.79 -3.52 8.06
C ILE A 89 7.17 -4.91 7.90
N ILE A 90 8.01 -5.90 7.66
CA ILE A 90 7.59 -7.28 7.35
C ILE A 90 7.18 -8.02 8.62
N GLY A 91 7.93 -7.80 9.70
CA GLY A 91 7.80 -8.55 10.94
C GLY A 91 9.06 -9.34 11.27
N THR A 92 9.06 -9.94 12.41
CA THR A 92 10.21 -10.67 12.95
C THR A 92 9.78 -11.85 13.78
N GLN A 93 10.68 -12.81 13.95
CA GLN A 93 10.51 -13.91 14.87
C GLN A 93 11.03 -13.51 16.26
N MET A 94 10.22 -13.71 17.29
CA MET A 94 10.56 -13.40 18.68
C MET A 94 10.53 -14.67 19.51
N TYR A 95 11.50 -14.80 20.42
CA TYR A 95 11.51 -15.90 21.38
C TYR A 95 10.59 -15.56 22.57
N ASN A 96 9.61 -16.41 22.80
CA ASN A 96 8.71 -16.31 23.96
C ASN A 96 9.25 -17.17 25.10
N MET A 97 9.77 -16.52 26.16
CA MET A 97 10.34 -17.20 27.31
C MET A 97 9.28 -17.99 28.13
N ALA A 98 8.02 -17.58 28.10
CA ALA A 98 6.98 -18.24 28.86
C ALA A 98 6.57 -19.59 28.25
N THR A 99 6.56 -19.69 26.94
CA THR A 99 6.22 -20.90 26.18
C THR A 99 7.44 -21.68 25.72
N ASN A 100 8.64 -21.10 25.85
CA ASN A 100 9.91 -21.64 25.36
C ASN A 100 9.88 -21.96 23.85
N THR A 101 9.19 -21.09 23.07
CA THR A 101 8.99 -21.24 21.63
C THR A 101 9.30 -19.94 20.88
N PHE A 102 9.60 -20.06 19.59
CA PHE A 102 9.67 -18.90 18.69
C PHE A 102 8.28 -18.59 18.15
N GLU A 103 7.87 -17.34 18.23
CA GLU A 103 6.60 -16.82 17.74
C GLU A 103 6.87 -15.76 16.65
N ASP A 104 6.13 -15.85 15.54
CA ASP A 104 6.25 -14.92 14.45
C ASP A 104 5.37 -13.69 14.73
N LYS A 105 6.00 -12.52 14.88
CA LYS A 105 5.32 -11.23 15.02
C LYS A 105 5.21 -10.59 13.64
N ILE A 106 4.02 -10.61 13.09
CA ILE A 106 3.71 -10.04 11.78
C ILE A 106 3.81 -8.51 11.83
N GLY A 107 4.42 -7.92 10.81
CA GLY A 107 4.62 -6.48 10.69
C GLY A 107 3.45 -5.74 10.04
N PRO A 108 3.52 -4.40 10.00
CA PRO A 108 2.46 -3.54 9.48
C PRO A 108 2.19 -3.71 7.97
N VAL A 109 3.09 -4.32 7.22
CA VAL A 109 2.86 -4.63 5.79
C VAL A 109 1.64 -5.52 5.58
N TYR A 110 1.23 -6.26 6.60
CA TYR A 110 0.11 -7.19 6.56
C TYR A 110 -1.25 -6.48 6.73
N SER A 111 -1.47 -5.45 5.91
CA SER A 111 -2.69 -4.65 5.87
C SER A 111 -3.16 -4.49 4.42
N ASN A 112 -4.46 -4.24 4.24
CA ASN A 112 -5.02 -4.00 2.89
C ASN A 112 -4.43 -2.73 2.26
N PHE A 113 -4.27 -1.67 3.06
CA PHE A 113 -3.67 -0.42 2.63
C PHE A 113 -2.48 -0.07 3.51
N VAL A 114 -1.33 0.11 2.89
CA VAL A 114 -0.08 0.48 3.56
C VAL A 114 0.40 1.82 3.03
N LEU A 115 0.41 2.84 3.87
CA LEU A 115 0.98 4.14 3.55
C LEU A 115 2.44 4.16 4.00
N LEU A 116 3.35 4.26 3.03
CA LEU A 116 4.78 4.50 3.25
C LEU A 116 5.08 5.98 3.10
N ASP A 117 5.22 6.67 4.21
CA ASP A 117 5.47 8.11 4.18
C ASP A 117 6.98 8.38 4.00
N GLU A 118 7.33 9.18 2.98
CA GLU A 118 8.70 9.56 2.62
C GLU A 118 9.63 8.36 2.32
N ILE A 119 9.19 7.47 1.42
CA ILE A 119 9.91 6.22 1.09
C ILE A 119 11.37 6.47 0.65
N ASN A 120 11.63 7.61 0.01
CA ASN A 120 12.98 8.00 -0.42
C ASN A 120 13.97 8.24 0.75
N ARG A 121 13.50 8.37 1.99
CA ARG A 121 14.35 8.49 3.18
C ARG A 121 14.79 7.12 3.74
N SER A 122 14.09 6.05 3.42
CA SER A 122 14.47 4.71 3.87
C SER A 122 15.68 4.16 3.11
N SER A 123 16.40 3.24 3.72
CA SER A 123 17.55 2.58 3.10
C SER A 123 17.16 1.80 1.84
N ALA A 124 18.08 1.63 0.88
CA ALA A 124 17.86 0.81 -0.31
C ALA A 124 17.43 -0.63 0.03
N LYS A 125 17.91 -1.17 1.14
CA LYS A 125 17.55 -2.50 1.63
C LYS A 125 16.07 -2.56 2.02
N THR A 126 15.57 -1.54 2.70
CA THR A 126 14.17 -1.42 3.12
C THR A 126 13.25 -1.23 1.91
N GLN A 127 13.66 -0.37 0.96
CA GLN A 127 12.93 -0.19 -0.30
C GLN A 127 12.83 -1.51 -1.09
N SER A 128 13.94 -2.26 -1.21
CA SER A 128 13.96 -3.55 -1.92
C SER A 128 13.03 -4.58 -1.27
N ALA A 129 13.00 -4.67 0.06
CA ALA A 129 12.11 -5.57 0.77
C ALA A 129 10.61 -5.22 0.53
N MET A 130 10.29 -3.92 0.46
CA MET A 130 8.94 -3.49 0.11
C MET A 130 8.58 -3.81 -1.34
N LEU A 131 9.51 -3.60 -2.28
CA LEU A 131 9.29 -3.95 -3.69
C LEU A 131 9.05 -5.45 -3.86
N GLU A 132 9.81 -6.30 -3.16
CA GLU A 132 9.61 -7.74 -3.14
C GLU A 132 8.21 -8.09 -2.61
N ALA A 133 7.80 -7.55 -1.46
CA ALA A 133 6.47 -7.77 -0.91
C ALA A 133 5.34 -7.32 -1.85
N MET A 134 5.53 -6.21 -2.58
CA MET A 134 4.57 -5.69 -3.57
C MET A 134 4.47 -6.59 -4.79
N GLN A 135 5.58 -7.15 -5.26
CA GLN A 135 5.67 -7.98 -6.45
C GLN A 135 5.17 -9.40 -6.18
N GLU A 136 5.69 -10.04 -5.13
CA GLU A 136 5.42 -11.45 -4.83
C GLU A 136 4.10 -11.63 -4.05
N ARG A 137 3.57 -10.57 -3.42
CA ARG A 137 2.37 -10.58 -2.57
C ARG A 137 2.47 -11.55 -1.41
N GLU A 138 3.68 -11.77 -0.95
CA GLU A 138 3.98 -12.59 0.22
C GLU A 138 5.24 -12.08 0.91
N VAL A 139 5.40 -12.44 2.17
CA VAL A 139 6.58 -12.11 2.98
C VAL A 139 7.04 -13.32 3.75
N SER A 140 8.34 -13.40 4.06
CA SER A 140 8.92 -14.50 4.81
C SER A 140 9.40 -14.06 6.19
N ILE A 141 8.97 -14.76 7.24
CA ILE A 141 9.35 -14.53 8.64
C ILE A 141 9.76 -15.87 9.24
N GLY A 142 10.97 -15.96 9.80
CA GLY A 142 11.43 -17.18 10.47
C GLY A 142 11.42 -18.44 9.58
N GLY A 143 11.59 -18.27 8.26
CA GLY A 143 11.54 -19.36 7.28
C GLY A 143 10.14 -19.79 6.87
N LYS A 144 9.08 -19.11 7.35
CA LYS A 144 7.69 -19.32 6.91
C LYS A 144 7.25 -18.21 5.98
N THR A 145 6.51 -18.55 4.95
CA THR A 145 5.94 -17.60 3.98
C THR A 145 4.49 -17.27 4.37
N TYR A 146 4.18 -15.98 4.38
CA TYR A 146 2.88 -15.42 4.70
C TYR A 146 2.35 -14.65 3.49
N LYS A 147 1.21 -15.08 2.94
CA LYS A 147 0.53 -14.37 1.85
C LYS A 147 -0.07 -13.09 2.37
N LEU A 148 0.16 -11.98 1.66
CA LEU A 148 -0.49 -10.71 1.95
C LEU A 148 -1.99 -10.75 1.61
N PRO A 149 -2.78 -9.78 2.10
CA PRO A 149 -4.20 -9.71 1.78
C PRO A 149 -4.46 -9.69 0.27
N GLU A 150 -5.58 -10.26 -0.19
CA GLU A 150 -5.96 -10.29 -1.61
C GLU A 150 -6.03 -8.88 -2.20
N VAL A 151 -6.68 -7.95 -1.48
CA VAL A 151 -6.59 -6.52 -1.77
C VAL A 151 -5.43 -5.96 -0.97
N PHE A 152 -4.32 -5.69 -1.66
CA PHE A 152 -3.11 -5.13 -1.06
C PHE A 152 -2.61 -3.95 -1.90
N VAL A 153 -2.77 -2.75 -1.37
CA VAL A 153 -2.39 -1.49 -2.03
C VAL A 153 -1.36 -0.75 -1.17
N VAL A 154 -0.19 -0.53 -1.74
CA VAL A 154 0.83 0.33 -1.15
C VAL A 154 0.70 1.73 -1.73
N ILE A 155 0.69 2.72 -0.86
CA ILE A 155 0.69 4.14 -1.18
C ILE A 155 2.02 4.68 -0.67
N ALA A 156 2.99 4.84 -1.56
CA ALA A 156 4.27 5.42 -1.21
C ALA A 156 4.24 6.93 -1.46
N THR A 157 4.79 7.73 -0.54
CA THR A 157 4.95 9.16 -0.74
C THR A 157 6.42 9.52 -0.88
N GLN A 158 6.69 10.53 -1.70
CA GLN A 158 8.02 11.10 -1.89
C GLN A 158 7.92 12.61 -1.82
N ASN A 159 8.82 13.24 -1.05
CA ASN A 159 8.95 14.69 -1.04
C ASN A 159 10.04 15.09 -2.06
N PRO A 160 9.70 15.75 -3.17
CA PRO A 160 10.66 16.13 -4.20
C PRO A 160 11.62 17.25 -3.78
N ILE A 161 11.32 17.97 -2.70
CA ILE A 161 12.09 19.14 -2.25
C ILE A 161 13.26 18.73 -1.34
N GLU A 162 13.14 17.64 -0.61
CA GLU A 162 14.16 17.14 0.29
C GLU A 162 15.03 16.08 -0.42
N SER A 163 16.03 16.51 -1.17
CA SER A 163 16.97 15.61 -1.87
C SER A 163 18.26 15.31 -1.08
N GLU A 164 18.55 16.01 0.00
CA GLU A 164 19.71 15.73 0.85
C GLU A 164 19.47 14.51 1.75
N GLY A 165 20.34 13.49 1.63
CA GLY A 165 20.24 12.24 2.42
C GLY A 165 19.17 11.25 1.95
N THR A 166 18.68 11.39 0.72
CA THR A 166 17.68 10.47 0.14
C THR A 166 18.33 9.48 -0.83
N TYR A 167 17.74 8.28 -0.90
CA TYR A 167 18.10 7.28 -1.89
C TYR A 167 17.19 7.40 -3.10
N ALA A 168 17.76 7.33 -4.31
CA ALA A 168 16.95 7.30 -5.53
C ALA A 168 16.03 6.06 -5.53
N VAL A 169 14.74 6.29 -5.61
CA VAL A 169 13.78 5.19 -5.80
C VAL A 169 13.94 4.67 -7.21
N SER A 170 14.25 3.38 -7.36
CA SER A 170 14.38 2.78 -8.69
C SER A 170 12.99 2.63 -9.33
N TYR A 171 12.66 3.53 -10.22
CA TYR A 171 11.39 3.52 -10.98
C TYR A 171 11.30 2.40 -12.02
N THR A 172 12.42 1.77 -12.37
CA THR A 172 12.49 0.79 -13.45
C THR A 172 11.76 -0.52 -13.15
N HIS A 173 11.46 -0.80 -11.89
CA HIS A 173 10.71 -1.99 -11.46
C HIS A 173 9.32 -1.68 -10.91
N LEU A 174 8.97 -0.41 -10.77
CA LEU A 174 7.67 0.03 -10.31
C LEU A 174 6.80 0.36 -11.53
N THR A 175 6.02 -0.59 -12.01
CA THR A 175 4.87 -0.32 -12.89
C THR A 175 3.75 0.36 -12.08
N LEU A 176 4.11 1.35 -11.27
CA LEU A 176 3.18 2.09 -10.44
C LEU A 176 2.60 3.25 -11.24
N PRO A 177 1.29 3.47 -11.21
CA PRO A 177 0.75 4.74 -11.64
C PRO A 177 1.34 5.83 -10.73
N THR A 178 2.25 6.63 -11.28
CA THR A 178 2.86 7.76 -10.57
C THR A 178 1.96 8.97 -10.74
N ILE A 179 1.45 9.49 -9.62
CA ILE A 179 0.65 10.70 -9.59
C ILE A 179 1.49 11.80 -8.97
N ARG A 180 1.67 12.87 -9.73
CA ARG A 180 2.21 14.13 -9.23
C ARG A 180 1.03 15.03 -8.83
N LEU A 181 0.97 15.36 -7.57
CA LEU A 181 -0.01 16.31 -7.01
C LEU A 181 0.67 17.65 -6.76
#